data_c146a105778219f7566144a2ec42257d
#
_entry.id   c146a105778219f7566144a2ec42257d
#
_cell.length_a   1.000
_cell.length_b   1.000
_cell.length_c   1.000
_cell.angle_alpha   90.00
_cell.angle_beta   90.00
_cell.angle_gamma   90.00
#
_symmetry.space_group_name_H-M   'P 1'
#
loop_
_entity.id
_entity.type
_entity.pdbx_description
1 polymer ?
#
loop_
_entity_poly.entity_id
_entity_poly.type
_entity_poly.pdbx_seq_one_letter_code
_entity_poly.pdbx_strand_id
1 'polypeptide(L)'
;VAGTEQAFVDRMNERANDLGMKNTHFVDCCGLTESQEHYTTPYDIALMSRELISRYPEVLTYSSVWMEDITHVTRKGSSKFTLTNTNKLLRSYEGCMGLKTGSTSIAKYCLSAVAERNGITLIASVMAAPDPKTRFRDAAVLLNYGFSKCTLYLDDALEPLKPMKLRKGFKEQVPLVYRGKFRYISTDGTKPDNVKKKLCSDVNDIAH
;
A
#
# COMPACT_ATOMS: atom_id res chain seq x y z
N VAL A 1 -24.28 -3.48 0.86
CA VAL A 1 -23.49 -2.32 0.47
C VAL A 1 -23.97 -1.77 -0.88
N ALA A 2 -24.11 -2.62 -1.92
CA ALA A 2 -24.53 -2.21 -3.26
C ALA A 2 -25.94 -2.67 -3.65
N GLY A 3 -26.66 -3.38 -2.79
CA GLY A 3 -28.00 -3.91 -3.02
C GLY A 3 -28.02 -5.28 -3.69
N THR A 4 -27.23 -5.47 -4.75
CA THR A 4 -27.06 -6.76 -5.44
C THR A 4 -25.60 -7.09 -5.65
N GLU A 5 -25.28 -8.35 -5.92
CA GLU A 5 -23.92 -8.78 -6.25
C GLU A 5 -23.45 -8.11 -7.55
N GLN A 6 -24.28 -8.09 -8.59
CA GLN A 6 -23.93 -7.44 -9.85
C GLN A 6 -23.59 -5.95 -9.66
N ALA A 7 -24.41 -5.22 -8.91
CA ALA A 7 -24.13 -3.80 -8.64
C ALA A 7 -22.82 -3.62 -7.82
N PHE A 8 -22.41 -4.61 -7.03
CA PHE A 8 -21.13 -4.57 -6.34
C PHE A 8 -19.97 -4.85 -7.29
N VAL A 9 -20.10 -5.84 -8.17
CA VAL A 9 -19.09 -6.16 -9.21
C VAL A 9 -18.90 -4.97 -10.16
N ASP A 10 -19.99 -4.31 -10.57
CA ASP A 10 -19.93 -3.11 -11.41
C ASP A 10 -19.09 -2.01 -10.73
N ARG A 11 -19.30 -1.78 -9.41
CA ARG A 11 -18.48 -0.84 -8.62
C ARG A 11 -17.03 -1.28 -8.49
N MET A 12 -16.76 -2.59 -8.38
CA MET A 12 -15.39 -3.10 -8.37
C MET A 12 -14.66 -2.76 -9.67
N ASN A 13 -15.33 -2.95 -10.82
CA ASN A 13 -14.78 -2.65 -12.14
C ASN A 13 -14.60 -1.14 -12.35
N GLU A 14 -15.58 -0.33 -11.95
CA GLU A 14 -15.47 1.13 -11.96
C GLU A 14 -14.27 1.59 -11.14
N ARG A 15 -14.12 1.05 -9.92
CA ARG A 15 -12.99 1.39 -9.06
C ARG A 15 -11.65 0.94 -9.62
N ALA A 16 -11.58 -0.22 -10.26
CA ALA A 16 -10.39 -0.69 -10.94
C ALA A 16 -9.96 0.29 -12.05
N ASN A 17 -10.91 0.79 -12.85
CA ASN A 17 -10.66 1.81 -13.86
C ASN A 17 -10.12 3.11 -13.26
N ASP A 18 -10.71 3.60 -12.17
CA ASP A 18 -10.27 4.82 -11.46
C ASP A 18 -8.83 4.69 -10.95
N LEU A 19 -8.43 3.50 -10.52
CA LEU A 19 -7.09 3.19 -10.04
C LEU A 19 -6.07 2.97 -11.18
N GLY A 20 -6.52 2.94 -12.42
CA GLY A 20 -5.69 2.66 -13.59
C GLY A 20 -5.30 1.19 -13.74
N MET A 21 -6.09 0.27 -13.19
CA MET A 21 -5.93 -1.19 -13.31
C MET A 21 -6.41 -1.64 -14.70
N LYS A 22 -5.59 -1.41 -15.72
CA LYS A 22 -5.96 -1.56 -17.14
C LYS A 22 -6.13 -3.01 -17.59
N ASN A 23 -5.62 -3.96 -16.83
CA ASN A 23 -5.64 -5.38 -17.14
C ASN A 23 -6.37 -6.16 -16.04
N THR A 24 -7.49 -5.62 -15.57
CA THR A 24 -8.30 -6.22 -14.52
C THR A 24 -9.77 -6.16 -14.90
N HIS A 25 -10.46 -7.29 -14.75
CA HIS A 25 -11.90 -7.37 -14.87
C HIS A 25 -12.46 -8.35 -13.84
N PHE A 26 -13.46 -7.92 -13.10
CA PHE A 26 -14.15 -8.72 -12.08
C PHE A 26 -15.52 -9.15 -12.61
N VAL A 27 -15.87 -10.42 -12.43
CA VAL A 27 -17.20 -10.99 -12.74
C VAL A 27 -17.92 -11.51 -11.50
N ASP A 28 -17.21 -11.63 -10.38
CA ASP A 28 -17.77 -11.94 -9.06
C ASP A 28 -17.02 -11.17 -7.96
N CYS A 29 -17.57 -11.18 -6.75
CA CYS A 29 -17.01 -10.44 -5.61
C CYS A 29 -16.14 -11.30 -4.68
N CYS A 30 -16.05 -12.61 -4.89
CA CYS A 30 -15.34 -13.54 -4.00
C CYS A 30 -14.12 -14.22 -4.64
N GLY A 31 -13.98 -14.17 -5.97
CA GLY A 31 -12.87 -14.76 -6.70
C GLY A 31 -12.90 -16.29 -6.79
N LEU A 32 -14.09 -16.90 -6.68
CA LEU A 32 -14.28 -18.36 -6.78
C LEU A 32 -14.85 -18.80 -8.11
N THR A 33 -14.95 -17.90 -9.09
CA THR A 33 -15.43 -18.19 -10.43
C THR A 33 -14.40 -18.97 -11.25
N GLU A 34 -14.88 -19.76 -12.19
CA GLU A 34 -14.07 -20.40 -13.21
C GLU A 34 -14.03 -19.62 -14.54
N SER A 35 -14.66 -18.45 -14.56
CA SER A 35 -14.72 -17.60 -15.75
C SER A 35 -13.33 -17.06 -16.10
N GLN A 36 -12.96 -17.15 -17.37
CA GLN A 36 -11.73 -16.54 -17.88
C GLN A 36 -11.83 -15.02 -18.00
N GLU A 37 -13.05 -14.47 -17.94
CA GLU A 37 -13.29 -13.04 -17.90
C GLU A 37 -12.96 -12.41 -16.53
N HIS A 38 -12.70 -13.25 -15.51
CA HIS A 38 -12.24 -12.80 -14.20
C HIS A 38 -10.71 -12.84 -14.14
N TYR A 39 -10.08 -11.73 -14.43
CA TYR A 39 -8.62 -11.65 -14.53
C TYR A 39 -8.04 -10.39 -13.91
N THR A 40 -6.78 -10.44 -13.59
CA THR A 40 -5.97 -9.31 -13.11
C THR A 40 -4.49 -9.56 -13.39
N THR A 41 -3.64 -8.60 -13.04
CA THR A 41 -2.18 -8.71 -13.11
C THR A 41 -1.53 -8.43 -11.76
N PRO A 42 -0.28 -8.89 -11.53
CA PRO A 42 0.47 -8.52 -10.33
C PRO A 42 0.59 -6.99 -10.14
N TYR A 43 0.76 -6.26 -11.24
CA TYR A 43 0.85 -4.81 -11.20
C TYR A 43 -0.46 -4.16 -10.73
N ASP A 44 -1.59 -4.58 -11.28
CA ASP A 44 -2.90 -4.04 -10.91
C ASP A 44 -3.25 -4.36 -9.44
N ILE A 45 -2.93 -5.57 -8.98
CA ILE A 45 -3.07 -5.93 -7.55
C ILE A 45 -2.17 -5.06 -6.67
N ALA A 46 -0.96 -4.71 -7.11
CA ALA A 46 -0.09 -3.80 -6.36
C ALA A 46 -0.67 -2.37 -6.30
N LEU A 47 -1.29 -1.88 -7.39
CA LEU A 47 -1.99 -0.58 -7.41
C LEU A 47 -3.15 -0.57 -6.41
N MET A 48 -4.00 -1.60 -6.43
CA MET A 48 -5.12 -1.74 -5.49
C MET A 48 -4.63 -1.83 -4.04
N SER A 49 -3.60 -2.63 -3.79
CA SER A 49 -3.01 -2.78 -2.46
C SER A 49 -2.44 -1.47 -1.95
N ARG A 50 -1.75 -0.70 -2.80
CA ARG A 50 -1.23 0.63 -2.46
C ARG A 50 -2.34 1.60 -2.07
N GLU A 51 -3.41 1.65 -2.86
CA GLU A 51 -4.57 2.49 -2.56
C GLU A 51 -5.18 2.09 -1.21
N LEU A 52 -5.38 0.81 -0.98
CA LEU A 52 -5.96 0.28 0.25
C LEU A 52 -5.16 0.70 1.49
N ILE A 53 -3.85 0.42 1.52
CA ILE A 53 -3.03 0.75 2.70
C ILE A 53 -2.76 2.24 2.87
N SER A 54 -2.85 3.03 1.78
CA SER A 54 -2.65 4.48 1.85
C SER A 54 -3.89 5.22 2.35
N ARG A 55 -5.09 4.78 1.94
CA ARG A 55 -6.35 5.40 2.35
C ARG A 55 -6.94 4.85 3.63
N TYR A 56 -6.70 3.56 3.88
CA TYR A 56 -7.27 2.81 4.99
C TYR A 56 -6.16 2.03 5.72
N PRO A 57 -5.17 2.75 6.30
CA PRO A 57 -4.01 2.11 6.95
C PRO A 57 -4.41 1.18 8.11
N GLU A 58 -5.59 1.36 8.69
CA GLU A 58 -6.15 0.48 9.71
C GLU A 58 -6.29 -0.97 9.25
N VAL A 59 -6.36 -1.24 7.93
CA VAL A 59 -6.39 -2.61 7.40
C VAL A 59 -5.16 -3.42 7.82
N LEU A 60 -4.03 -2.74 8.01
CA LEU A 60 -2.78 -3.38 8.44
C LEU A 60 -2.86 -3.88 9.89
N THR A 61 -3.68 -3.26 10.74
CA THR A 61 -3.94 -3.73 12.11
C THR A 61 -4.55 -5.14 12.10
N TYR A 62 -5.46 -5.40 11.15
CA TYR A 62 -6.10 -6.71 11.02
C TYR A 62 -5.24 -7.71 10.25
N SER A 63 -4.65 -7.28 9.12
CA SER A 63 -3.88 -8.18 8.25
C SER A 63 -2.57 -8.66 8.88
N SER A 64 -2.05 -7.96 9.88
CA SER A 64 -0.84 -8.34 10.62
C SER A 64 -1.10 -9.34 11.77
N VAL A 65 -2.34 -9.58 12.14
CA VAL A 65 -2.67 -10.56 13.19
C VAL A 65 -2.33 -11.97 12.69
N TRP A 66 -1.46 -12.66 13.44
CA TRP A 66 -1.08 -14.04 13.10
C TRP A 66 -2.09 -15.06 13.57
N MET A 67 -2.55 -14.95 14.80
CA MET A 67 -3.53 -15.85 15.41
C MET A 67 -4.47 -15.07 16.32
N GLU A 68 -5.73 -15.45 16.31
CA GLU A 68 -6.74 -14.87 17.19
C GLU A 68 -7.76 -15.92 17.61
N ASP A 69 -8.11 -15.93 18.90
CA ASP A 69 -9.14 -16.80 19.45
C ASP A 69 -10.49 -16.10 19.34
N ILE A 70 -11.43 -16.75 18.67
CA ILE A 70 -12.84 -16.32 18.65
C ILE A 70 -13.71 -17.29 19.44
N THR A 71 -14.76 -16.78 20.05
CA THR A 71 -15.77 -17.61 20.66
C THR A 71 -16.88 -17.87 19.65
N HIS A 72 -16.97 -19.11 19.19
CA HIS A 72 -18.06 -19.54 18.33
C HIS A 72 -19.26 -19.96 19.19
N VAL A 73 -20.32 -19.18 19.10
CA VAL A 73 -21.58 -19.43 19.84
C VAL A 73 -22.60 -20.05 18.92
N THR A 74 -23.09 -21.24 19.28
CA THR A 74 -24.16 -21.95 18.56
C THR A 74 -25.33 -22.23 19.50
N ARG A 75 -26.46 -22.74 18.98
CA ARG A 75 -27.57 -23.21 19.81
C ARG A 75 -27.18 -24.37 20.74
N LYS A 76 -26.09 -25.08 20.47
CA LYS A 76 -25.58 -26.23 21.24
C LYS A 76 -24.55 -25.85 22.30
N GLY A 77 -24.17 -24.57 22.41
CA GLY A 77 -23.16 -24.06 23.34
C GLY A 77 -22.12 -23.19 22.69
N SER A 78 -21.13 -22.80 23.46
CA SER A 78 -19.99 -22.00 22.98
C SER A 78 -18.70 -22.81 22.99
N SER A 79 -17.86 -22.59 22.00
CA SER A 79 -16.51 -23.16 21.92
C SER A 79 -15.50 -22.11 21.45
N LYS A 80 -14.28 -22.21 21.97
CA LYS A 80 -13.16 -21.41 21.45
C LYS A 80 -12.67 -22.00 20.14
N PHE A 81 -12.41 -21.13 19.16
CA PHE A 81 -11.87 -21.48 17.89
C PHE A 81 -10.72 -20.52 17.53
N THR A 82 -9.54 -21.05 17.30
CA THR A 82 -8.35 -20.25 16.94
C THR A 82 -8.28 -20.10 15.43
N LEU A 83 -8.33 -18.86 14.96
CA LEU A 83 -8.06 -18.50 13.57
C LEU A 83 -6.55 -18.27 13.40
N THR A 84 -5.99 -18.82 12.35
CA THR A 84 -4.58 -18.62 11.98
C THR A 84 -4.50 -17.98 10.61
N ASN A 85 -3.70 -16.92 10.50
CA ASN A 85 -3.48 -16.24 9.22
C ASN A 85 -2.77 -17.16 8.23
N THR A 86 -3.25 -17.16 7.00
CA THR A 86 -2.66 -17.96 5.92
C THR A 86 -1.38 -17.35 5.35
N ASN A 87 -1.10 -16.06 5.65
CA ASN A 87 0.13 -15.39 5.23
C ASN A 87 1.30 -15.72 6.15
N LYS A 88 2.08 -16.73 5.77
CA LYS A 88 3.23 -17.19 6.58
C LYS A 88 4.38 -16.17 6.67
N LEU A 89 4.42 -15.16 5.78
CA LEU A 89 5.44 -14.09 5.86
C LEU A 89 5.33 -13.27 7.14
N LEU A 90 4.16 -13.21 7.76
CA LEU A 90 3.98 -12.55 9.07
C LEU A 90 4.92 -13.09 10.16
N ARG A 91 5.36 -14.35 10.04
CA ARG A 91 6.30 -14.96 10.99
C ARG A 91 7.70 -15.16 10.44
N SER A 92 7.86 -15.21 9.12
CA SER A 92 9.12 -15.58 8.48
C SER A 92 9.83 -14.43 7.77
N TYR A 93 9.19 -13.25 7.68
CA TYR A 93 9.76 -12.09 6.99
C TYR A 93 9.67 -10.85 7.86
N GLU A 94 10.83 -10.29 8.20
CA GLU A 94 10.94 -9.10 9.03
C GLU A 94 10.21 -7.90 8.41
N GLY A 95 9.38 -7.24 9.22
CA GLY A 95 8.60 -6.08 8.81
C GLY A 95 7.32 -6.41 8.03
N CYS A 96 6.96 -7.69 7.83
CA CYS A 96 5.73 -8.06 7.15
C CYS A 96 4.49 -7.64 7.97
N MET A 97 3.56 -6.92 7.32
CA MET A 97 2.31 -6.44 7.93
C MET A 97 1.05 -7.00 7.25
N GLY A 98 1.18 -7.85 6.25
CA GLY A 98 0.04 -8.41 5.53
C GLY A 98 0.42 -8.76 4.09
N LEU A 99 -0.50 -8.77 3.13
CA LEU A 99 -1.88 -8.26 3.16
C LEU A 99 -2.88 -9.42 3.00
N LYS A 100 -2.89 -10.07 1.80
CA LYS A 100 -3.87 -11.09 1.45
C LYS A 100 -3.28 -12.22 0.61
N THR A 101 -3.63 -13.45 0.98
CA THR A 101 -3.38 -14.65 0.17
C THR A 101 -4.64 -15.05 -0.58
N GLY A 102 -4.49 -15.72 -1.72
CA GLY A 102 -5.58 -16.37 -2.45
C GLY A 102 -5.10 -17.65 -3.10
N SER A 103 -6.00 -18.61 -3.32
CA SER A 103 -5.72 -19.77 -4.13
C SER A 103 -6.99 -20.43 -4.65
N THR A 104 -6.98 -20.76 -5.93
CA THR A 104 -7.97 -21.63 -6.59
C THR A 104 -7.23 -22.59 -7.50
N SER A 105 -7.92 -23.61 -8.04
CA SER A 105 -7.36 -24.54 -9.03
C SER A 105 -6.81 -23.81 -10.27
N ILE A 106 -7.49 -22.74 -10.69
CA ILE A 106 -7.14 -21.95 -11.88
C ILE A 106 -6.10 -20.88 -11.55
N ALA A 107 -6.37 -20.03 -10.56
CA ALA A 107 -5.48 -18.93 -10.18
C ALA A 107 -4.20 -19.40 -9.48
N LYS A 108 -4.12 -20.67 -9.09
CA LYS A 108 -3.02 -21.24 -8.30
C LYS A 108 -2.78 -20.43 -7.01
N TYR A 109 -1.55 -20.18 -6.64
CA TYR A 109 -1.23 -19.53 -5.36
C TYR A 109 -0.83 -18.07 -5.57
N CYS A 110 -1.64 -17.19 -5.02
CA CYS A 110 -1.48 -15.73 -5.13
C CYS A 110 -1.21 -15.10 -3.77
N LEU A 111 -0.49 -13.97 -3.78
CA LEU A 111 -0.15 -13.21 -2.59
C LEU A 111 0.04 -11.74 -2.94
N SER A 112 -0.62 -10.86 -2.21
CA SER A 112 -0.20 -9.48 -2.04
C SER A 112 0.45 -9.37 -0.67
N ALA A 113 1.75 -9.08 -0.61
CA ALA A 113 2.51 -8.91 0.62
C ALA A 113 2.88 -7.45 0.83
N VAL A 114 2.77 -6.99 2.08
CA VAL A 114 3.18 -5.65 2.51
C VAL A 114 4.21 -5.79 3.61
N ALA A 115 5.32 -5.08 3.49
CA ALA A 115 6.33 -5.02 4.53
C ALA A 115 6.90 -3.60 4.67
N GLU A 116 7.28 -3.24 5.89
CA GLU A 116 7.91 -1.97 6.21
C GLU A 116 9.26 -2.18 6.87
N ARG A 117 10.29 -1.46 6.41
CA ARG A 117 11.61 -1.39 7.03
C ARG A 117 12.16 0.03 6.89
N ASN A 118 12.72 0.56 7.96
CA ASN A 118 13.36 1.89 7.97
C ASN A 118 12.47 3.01 7.40
N GLY A 119 11.15 2.96 7.67
CA GLY A 119 10.18 3.94 7.19
C GLY A 119 9.84 3.84 5.69
N ILE A 120 10.27 2.77 5.03
CA ILE A 120 9.89 2.44 3.64
C ILE A 120 8.91 1.28 3.67
N THR A 121 7.71 1.49 3.10
CA THR A 121 6.71 0.45 2.93
C THR A 121 6.74 -0.05 1.48
N LEU A 122 6.89 -1.35 1.29
CA LEU A 122 6.89 -1.99 -0.01
C LEU A 122 5.74 -3.00 -0.14
N ILE A 123 5.28 -3.16 -1.36
CA ILE A 123 4.27 -4.14 -1.76
C ILE A 123 4.89 -5.08 -2.77
N ALA A 124 4.77 -6.39 -2.52
CA ALA A 124 5.11 -7.42 -3.49
C ALA A 124 3.86 -8.22 -3.85
N SER A 125 3.53 -8.28 -5.13
CA SER A 125 2.41 -9.05 -5.66
C SER A 125 2.93 -10.24 -6.45
N VAL A 126 2.50 -11.44 -6.06
CA VAL A 126 2.83 -12.71 -6.71
C VAL A 126 1.52 -13.38 -7.13
N MET A 127 1.43 -13.75 -8.40
CA MET A 127 0.26 -14.41 -8.98
C MET A 127 0.66 -15.73 -9.59
N ALA A 128 -0.25 -16.70 -9.53
CA ALA A 128 -0.13 -18.01 -10.18
C ALA A 128 1.15 -18.81 -9.82
N ALA A 129 1.65 -18.68 -8.60
CA ALA A 129 2.76 -19.50 -8.14
C ALA A 129 2.36 -20.99 -8.14
N PRO A 130 3.28 -21.91 -8.48
CA PRO A 130 2.95 -23.35 -8.62
C PRO A 130 2.57 -24.01 -7.31
N ASP A 131 3.04 -23.51 -6.19
CA ASP A 131 2.79 -24.06 -4.85
C ASP A 131 2.81 -22.96 -3.75
N PRO A 132 2.27 -23.26 -2.55
CA PRO A 132 2.20 -22.28 -1.47
C PRO A 132 3.56 -21.79 -0.97
N LYS A 133 4.62 -22.61 -1.04
CA LYS A 133 5.96 -22.21 -0.56
C LYS A 133 6.61 -21.23 -1.53
N THR A 134 6.46 -21.50 -2.81
CA THR A 134 7.00 -20.66 -3.89
C THR A 134 6.44 -19.25 -3.83
N ARG A 135 5.12 -19.03 -3.63
CA ARG A 135 4.57 -17.66 -3.53
C ARG A 135 5.20 -16.84 -2.39
N PHE A 136 5.51 -17.46 -1.25
CA PHE A 136 6.14 -16.76 -0.12
C PHE A 136 7.62 -16.48 -0.38
N ARG A 137 8.34 -17.47 -0.94
CA ARG A 137 9.73 -17.30 -1.33
C ARG A 137 9.89 -16.17 -2.35
N ASP A 138 9.08 -16.16 -3.39
CA ASP A 138 9.18 -15.18 -4.46
C ASP A 138 8.79 -13.78 -3.97
N ALA A 139 7.78 -13.66 -3.12
CA ALA A 139 7.44 -12.39 -2.47
C ALA A 139 8.58 -11.87 -1.57
N ALA A 140 9.24 -12.75 -0.81
CA ALA A 140 10.39 -12.37 0.02
C ALA A 140 11.58 -11.89 -0.84
N VAL A 141 11.84 -12.55 -1.96
CA VAL A 141 12.90 -12.14 -2.92
C VAL A 141 12.58 -10.76 -3.50
N LEU A 142 11.33 -10.53 -3.94
CA LEU A 142 10.90 -9.23 -4.47
C LEU A 142 11.01 -8.12 -3.42
N LEU A 143 10.59 -8.35 -2.19
CA LEU A 143 10.70 -7.39 -1.10
C LEU A 143 12.17 -7.08 -0.78
N ASN A 144 13.03 -8.09 -0.69
CA ASN A 144 14.46 -7.91 -0.45
C ASN A 144 15.11 -7.10 -1.58
N TYR A 145 14.78 -7.40 -2.83
CA TYR A 145 15.22 -6.61 -3.98
C TYR A 145 14.78 -5.15 -3.87
N GLY A 146 13.50 -4.91 -3.58
CA GLY A 146 12.98 -3.55 -3.40
C GLY A 146 13.68 -2.80 -2.27
N PHE A 147 13.83 -3.40 -1.09
CA PHE A 147 14.55 -2.77 0.02
C PHE A 147 16.02 -2.51 -0.27
N SER A 148 16.68 -3.34 -1.10
CA SER A 148 18.07 -3.11 -1.51
C SER A 148 18.24 -1.92 -2.47
N LYS A 149 17.17 -1.54 -3.17
CA LYS A 149 17.16 -0.44 -4.15
C LYS A 149 16.60 0.87 -3.60
N CYS A 150 15.77 0.79 -2.56
CA CYS A 150 15.11 1.96 -2.00
C CYS A 150 15.94 2.58 -0.88
N THR A 151 16.13 3.89 -0.93
CA THR A 151 16.75 4.67 0.15
C THR A 151 15.83 5.83 0.50
N LEU A 152 15.51 5.98 1.80
CA LEU A 152 14.67 7.06 2.28
C LEU A 152 15.55 8.28 2.64
N TYR A 153 15.25 9.40 2.03
CA TYR A 153 15.72 10.71 2.45
C TYR A 153 14.65 11.39 3.29
N LEU A 154 15.03 11.81 4.48
CA LEU A 154 14.19 12.58 5.39
C LEU A 154 14.84 13.95 5.60
N ASP A 155 14.11 15.00 5.33
CA ASP A 155 14.50 16.36 5.69
C ASP A 155 13.75 16.77 6.96
N ASP A 156 14.38 16.52 8.09
CA ASP A 156 13.91 16.94 9.41
C ASP A 156 14.56 18.24 9.89
N ALA A 157 15.61 18.70 9.20
CA ALA A 157 16.30 19.95 9.53
C ALA A 157 15.48 21.14 9.01
N LEU A 158 14.58 21.61 9.86
CA LEU A 158 13.76 22.80 9.62
C LEU A 158 14.57 24.05 9.98
N GLU A 159 15.63 24.34 9.23
CA GLU A 159 16.33 25.61 9.38
C GLU A 159 15.37 26.77 9.11
N PRO A 160 15.42 27.85 9.92
CA PRO A 160 14.54 29.01 9.71
C PRO A 160 14.67 29.54 8.28
N LEU A 161 13.55 29.62 7.57
CA LEU A 161 13.55 30.23 6.25
C LEU A 161 13.73 31.73 6.36
N LYS A 162 14.48 32.33 5.43
CA LYS A 162 14.58 33.80 5.36
C LYS A 162 13.20 34.36 5.05
N PRO A 163 12.76 35.43 5.79
CA PRO A 163 11.50 36.08 5.48
C PRO A 163 11.45 36.58 4.04
N MET A 164 10.29 36.48 3.42
CA MET A 164 10.07 36.99 2.07
C MET A 164 9.66 38.47 2.11
N LYS A 165 10.28 39.31 1.29
CA LYS A 165 9.89 40.72 1.14
C LYS A 165 8.57 40.79 0.40
N LEU A 166 7.67 41.64 0.92
CA LEU A 166 6.40 41.98 0.27
C LEU A 166 6.54 43.25 -0.53
N ARG A 167 5.97 43.27 -1.73
CA ARG A 167 5.76 44.49 -2.51
C ARG A 167 4.32 44.97 -2.30
N LYS A 168 4.16 46.23 -1.92
CA LYS A 168 2.86 46.90 -1.69
C LYS A 168 1.99 46.29 -0.57
N GLY A 169 2.58 45.69 0.46
CA GLY A 169 1.88 45.19 1.65
C GLY A 169 1.99 46.12 2.84
N PHE A 170 1.12 45.95 3.84
CA PHE A 170 1.19 46.67 5.12
C PHE A 170 2.43 46.27 5.94
N LYS A 171 3.03 45.11 5.66
CA LYS A 171 4.28 44.65 6.27
C LYS A 171 5.36 44.54 5.19
N GLU A 172 6.58 44.89 5.55
CA GLU A 172 7.72 44.80 4.63
C GLU A 172 8.15 43.34 4.35
N GLN A 173 7.88 42.45 5.28
CA GLN A 173 8.30 41.04 5.23
C GLN A 173 7.25 40.11 5.83
N VAL A 174 7.19 38.87 5.29
CA VAL A 174 6.37 37.80 5.81
C VAL A 174 7.28 36.64 6.23
N PRO A 175 7.12 36.09 7.46
CA PRO A 175 7.85 34.92 7.88
C PRO A 175 7.38 33.72 7.06
N LEU A 176 8.33 32.91 6.61
CA LEU A 176 8.05 31.65 5.93
C LEU A 176 8.18 30.51 6.93
N VAL A 177 7.25 29.55 6.85
CA VAL A 177 7.24 28.33 7.66
C VAL A 177 7.13 27.12 6.76
N TYR A 178 7.76 26.01 7.17
CA TYR A 178 7.57 24.75 6.48
C TYR A 178 6.15 24.21 6.75
N ARG A 179 5.49 23.74 5.70
CA ARG A 179 4.18 23.09 5.85
C ARG A 179 4.29 21.68 6.42
N GLY A 180 5.46 21.06 6.35
CA GLY A 180 5.71 19.70 6.82
C GLY A 180 7.13 19.25 6.52
N LYS A 181 7.43 18.01 6.91
CA LYS A 181 8.71 17.35 6.62
C LYS A 181 8.72 16.87 5.17
N PHE A 182 9.86 17.00 4.50
CA PHE A 182 10.03 16.45 3.16
C PHE A 182 10.54 15.02 3.24
N ARG A 183 9.88 14.12 2.52
CA ARG A 183 10.26 12.71 2.41
C ARG A 183 10.42 12.36 0.93
N TYR A 184 11.52 11.71 0.60
CA TYR A 184 11.78 11.25 -0.76
C TYR A 184 12.38 9.85 -0.73
N ILE A 185 11.84 8.94 -1.55
CA ILE A 185 12.38 7.59 -1.71
C ILE A 185 13.11 7.54 -3.05
N SER A 186 14.43 7.38 -2.99
CA SER A 186 15.23 7.01 -4.15
C SER A 186 15.04 5.52 -4.46
N THR A 187 14.84 5.17 -5.72
CA THR A 187 14.57 3.80 -6.17
C THR A 187 15.69 3.21 -7.04
N ASP A 188 16.76 3.98 -7.26
CA ASP A 188 17.91 3.58 -8.06
C ASP A 188 19.11 3.10 -7.22
N GLY A 189 18.93 3.05 -5.90
CA GLY A 189 19.98 2.67 -4.95
C GLY A 189 20.95 3.79 -4.61
N THR A 190 20.78 5.01 -5.15
CA THR A 190 21.61 6.15 -4.79
C THR A 190 21.22 6.69 -3.41
N LYS A 191 22.24 7.08 -2.63
CA LYS A 191 22.01 7.83 -1.40
C LYS A 191 21.84 9.30 -1.77
N PRO A 192 20.75 9.97 -1.39
CA PRO A 192 20.54 11.37 -1.71
C PRO A 192 21.35 12.29 -0.77
N ASP A 193 22.69 12.14 -0.79
CA ASP A 193 23.60 12.85 0.12
C ASP A 193 23.76 14.35 -0.22
N ASN A 194 23.31 14.79 -1.40
CA ASN A 194 23.47 16.15 -1.92
C ASN A 194 22.17 16.78 -2.38
N VAL A 195 21.13 16.75 -1.53
CA VAL A 195 19.87 17.42 -1.84
C VAL A 195 20.03 18.94 -1.71
N LYS A 196 19.87 19.64 -2.84
CA LYS A 196 19.86 21.13 -2.83
C LYS A 196 18.45 21.63 -2.68
N LYS A 197 18.21 22.47 -1.68
CA LYS A 197 16.94 23.14 -1.45
C LYS A 197 16.92 24.45 -2.21
N LYS A 198 15.86 24.71 -2.98
CA LYS A 198 15.64 25.99 -3.66
C LYS A 198 14.23 26.48 -3.31
N LEU A 199 14.14 27.67 -2.78
CA LEU A 199 12.85 28.33 -2.64
C LEU A 199 12.41 28.86 -4.00
N CYS A 200 11.28 28.35 -4.52
CA CYS A 200 10.64 28.86 -5.71
C CYS A 200 9.33 29.53 -5.28
N SER A 201 9.12 30.79 -5.65
CA SER A 201 7.84 31.47 -5.47
C SER A 201 7.28 31.79 -6.84
N ASP A 202 6.10 31.28 -7.14
CA ASP A 202 5.34 31.62 -8.36
C ASP A 202 4.59 32.95 -8.20
N VAL A 203 4.77 33.63 -7.07
CA VAL A 203 4.03 34.81 -6.71
C VAL A 203 4.91 36.04 -6.98
N ASN A 204 4.75 36.59 -8.15
CA ASN A 204 5.32 37.94 -8.44
C ASN A 204 4.54 39.06 -7.75
N ASP A 205 3.31 38.80 -7.30
CA ASP A 205 2.48 39.76 -6.58
C ASP A 205 1.59 39.06 -5.54
N ILE A 206 1.93 39.10 -4.27
CA ILE A 206 0.95 38.91 -3.21
C ILE A 206 0.31 40.30 -3.02
N ALA A 207 -0.74 40.57 -3.76
CA ALA A 207 -1.66 41.66 -3.49
C ALA A 207 -2.73 41.12 -2.52
N HIS A 208 -2.84 41.79 -1.38
CA HIS A 208 -3.83 41.72 -0.29
C HIS A 208 -3.54 40.82 0.87
#